data_a0a80e05aba8f2f1d1e30ab90c2bce72
#
_entry.id   a0a80e05aba8f2f1d1e30ab90c2bce72
#
_cell.length_a   1.000
_cell.length_b   1.000
_cell.length_c   1.000
_cell.angle_alpha   90.00
_cell.angle_beta   90.00
_cell.angle_gamma   90.00
#
_symmetry.space_group_name_H-M   'P 1'
#
loop_
_entity.id
_entity.type
_entity.pdbx_description
1 polymer ?
#
loop_
_entity_poly.entity_id
_entity_poly.type
_entity_poly.pdbx_seq_one_letter_code
_entity_poly.pdbx_strand_id
1 'polypeptide(L)'
;EITYLIEAFLSNLLIIFNSITLMSQDNIFNFEKNKDLKQWFIVNDDVMGGISESNLSTSEDGDGIFQGYVSTENNGGFCSIRHSLSRKYIGNNKVLKLKIKGDGKDYQLRIKADRNDYFSYIVTFKTTGEWEEIEIPLKEMYPSFRGRVLNMQNFNNNYFEEIAFLVGNKKNEKFKLIINRITLE
;
A
#
# COMPACT_ATOMS: atom_id res chain seq x y z
N GLU A 1 -27.93 -38.12 32.70
CA GLU A 1 -27.09 -38.50 31.53
C GLU A 1 -27.31 -37.54 30.31
N ILE A 2 -28.54 -37.22 29.98
CA ILE A 2 -28.87 -36.34 28.82
C ILE A 2 -28.35 -34.92 29.04
N THR A 3 -28.43 -34.38 30.24
CA THR A 3 -27.90 -33.02 30.58
C THR A 3 -26.38 -32.93 30.41
N TYR A 4 -25.62 -33.93 30.77
CA TYR A 4 -24.18 -33.98 30.58
C TYR A 4 -23.76 -34.01 29.11
N LEU A 5 -24.52 -34.69 28.28
CA LEU A 5 -24.28 -34.75 26.83
C LEU A 5 -24.57 -33.41 26.16
N ILE A 6 -25.58 -32.67 26.60
CA ILE A 6 -25.92 -31.34 26.08
C ILE A 6 -24.85 -30.29 26.48
N GLU A 7 -24.36 -30.32 27.73
CA GLU A 7 -23.29 -29.43 28.16
C GLU A 7 -21.95 -29.71 27.45
N ALA A 8 -21.60 -30.97 27.23
CA ALA A 8 -20.43 -31.36 26.48
C ALA A 8 -20.53 -30.96 25.00
N PHE A 9 -21.71 -31.04 24.41
CA PHE A 9 -21.97 -30.60 23.02
C PHE A 9 -21.90 -29.09 22.89
N LEU A 10 -22.47 -28.33 23.84
CA LEU A 10 -22.40 -26.87 23.87
C LEU A 10 -20.99 -26.36 24.13
N SER A 11 -20.21 -27.01 24.99
CA SER A 11 -18.82 -26.63 25.23
C SER A 11 -17.92 -26.89 24.03
N ASN A 12 -18.11 -28.01 23.32
CA ASN A 12 -17.41 -28.30 22.07
C ASN A 12 -17.82 -27.36 20.93
N LEU A 13 -19.08 -26.96 20.86
CA LEU A 13 -19.57 -25.97 19.90
C LEU A 13 -18.97 -24.58 20.17
N LEU A 14 -18.80 -24.20 21.43
CA LEU A 14 -18.17 -22.94 21.86
C LEU A 14 -16.66 -22.93 21.49
N ILE A 15 -15.97 -24.06 21.60
CA ILE A 15 -14.55 -24.21 21.21
C ILE A 15 -14.39 -24.13 19.69
N ILE A 16 -15.33 -24.67 18.93
CA ILE A 16 -15.33 -24.60 17.46
C ILE A 16 -15.63 -23.17 16.98
N PHE A 17 -16.50 -22.44 17.68
CA PHE A 17 -16.80 -21.04 17.34
C PHE A 17 -15.67 -20.06 17.70
N ASN A 18 -14.77 -20.39 18.61
CA ASN A 18 -13.59 -19.59 18.96
C ASN A 18 -12.37 -19.86 18.07
N SER A 19 -12.43 -20.78 17.15
CA SER A 19 -11.47 -20.86 16.03
C SER A 19 -11.87 -19.90 14.89
N ILE A 20 -12.30 -18.68 15.20
CA ILE A 20 -12.20 -17.57 14.27
C ILE A 20 -10.72 -17.46 14.00
N THR A 21 -10.32 -17.86 12.83
CA THR A 21 -8.98 -17.69 12.29
C THR A 21 -8.61 -16.24 12.53
N LEU A 22 -7.77 -15.99 13.54
CA LEU A 22 -7.14 -14.68 13.70
C LEU A 22 -6.32 -14.54 12.41
N MET A 23 -6.89 -13.87 11.42
CA MET A 23 -6.16 -13.50 10.20
C MET A 23 -4.97 -12.72 10.72
N SER A 24 -3.80 -13.31 10.62
CA SER A 24 -2.57 -12.67 11.07
C SER A 24 -2.37 -11.43 10.21
N GLN A 25 -2.76 -10.30 10.75
CA GLN A 25 -2.50 -9.01 10.13
C GLN A 25 -0.99 -8.78 10.15
N ASP A 26 -0.38 -8.97 8.99
CA ASP A 26 1.06 -8.82 8.85
C ASP A 26 1.39 -7.36 8.51
N ASN A 27 2.05 -6.69 9.43
CA ASN A 27 2.38 -5.27 9.29
C ASN A 27 3.50 -5.07 8.26
N ILE A 28 3.22 -4.34 7.18
CA ILE A 28 4.23 -3.89 6.21
C ILE A 28 4.93 -2.65 6.74
N PHE A 29 4.16 -1.63 7.10
CA PHE A 29 4.66 -0.41 7.73
C PHE A 29 3.57 0.25 8.58
N ASN A 30 3.96 0.78 9.72
CA ASN A 30 3.09 1.54 10.61
C ASN A 30 3.83 2.79 11.07
N PHE A 31 3.38 3.94 10.59
CA PHE A 31 4.02 5.23 10.84
C PHE A 31 3.94 5.67 12.30
N GLU A 32 2.86 5.34 13.04
CA GLU A 32 2.74 5.64 14.47
C GLU A 32 3.82 4.94 15.30
N LYS A 33 4.14 3.69 14.91
CA LYS A 33 5.10 2.84 15.64
C LYS A 33 6.53 3.01 15.17
N ASN A 34 6.72 3.37 13.91
CA ASN A 34 8.03 3.50 13.29
C ASN A 34 8.22 4.89 12.70
N LYS A 35 8.91 5.74 13.44
CA LYS A 35 9.25 7.10 13.02
C LYS A 35 10.51 7.18 12.15
N ASP A 36 11.21 6.06 11.93
CA ASP A 36 12.40 6.02 11.10
C ASP A 36 12.02 5.90 9.61
N LEU A 37 12.15 6.99 8.88
CA LEU A 37 11.85 7.08 7.46
C LEU A 37 13.04 6.73 6.55
N LYS A 38 14.17 6.24 7.09
CA LYS A 38 15.39 5.98 6.32
C LYS A 38 15.23 4.95 5.19
N GLN A 39 14.24 4.06 5.31
CA GLN A 39 13.93 3.08 4.26
C GLN A 39 12.94 3.61 3.22
N TRP A 40 12.44 4.83 3.43
CA TRP A 40 11.61 5.55 2.48
C TRP A 40 12.46 6.52 1.68
N PHE A 41 12.26 6.58 0.40
CA PHE A 41 12.94 7.52 -0.48
C PHE A 41 11.99 8.11 -1.52
N ILE A 42 12.26 9.35 -1.89
CA ILE A 42 11.48 10.10 -2.86
C ILE A 42 12.06 9.81 -4.25
N VAL A 43 11.18 9.55 -5.22
CA VAL A 43 11.52 9.47 -6.63
C VAL A 43 10.49 10.26 -7.42
N ASN A 44 10.84 11.46 -7.80
CA ASN A 44 10.02 12.32 -8.64
C ASN A 44 10.47 12.24 -10.11
N ASP A 45 9.83 13.01 -10.95
CA ASP A 45 10.12 13.08 -12.38
C ASP A 45 11.41 13.86 -12.72
N ASP A 46 12.09 14.46 -11.74
CA ASP A 46 13.40 15.09 -11.88
C ASP A 46 14.45 14.16 -12.51
N VAL A 47 14.36 12.86 -12.25
CA VAL A 47 15.17 11.82 -12.91
C VAL A 47 14.99 11.80 -14.44
N MET A 48 13.97 12.47 -14.95
CA MET A 48 13.66 12.61 -16.38
C MET A 48 13.69 14.07 -16.84
N GLY A 49 14.13 15.01 -15.99
CA GLY A 49 14.17 16.43 -16.25
C GLY A 49 12.90 17.19 -15.88
N GLY A 50 11.92 16.54 -15.23
CA GLY A 50 10.72 17.19 -14.70
C GLY A 50 11.04 18.12 -13.51
N ILE A 51 10.05 18.86 -13.09
CA ILE A 51 10.17 19.85 -11.99
C ILE A 51 9.15 19.60 -10.87
N SER A 52 8.60 18.38 -10.79
CA SER A 52 7.72 18.01 -9.68
C SER A 52 8.51 17.89 -8.37
N GLU A 53 7.91 18.32 -7.28
CA GLU A 53 8.54 18.33 -5.96
C GLU A 53 7.64 17.68 -4.92
N SER A 54 8.23 16.85 -4.06
CA SER A 54 7.53 16.23 -2.95
C SER A 54 8.41 16.01 -1.73
N ASN A 55 7.76 15.79 -0.60
CA ASN A 55 8.41 15.40 0.64
C ASN A 55 7.59 14.34 1.38
N LEU A 56 8.26 13.59 2.23
CA LEU A 56 7.67 12.70 3.22
C LEU A 56 8.11 13.16 4.62
N SER A 57 7.15 13.38 5.49
CA SER A 57 7.36 13.78 6.88
C SER A 57 6.42 13.01 7.81
N THR A 58 6.55 13.17 9.11
CA THR A 58 5.60 12.64 10.09
C THR A 58 4.78 13.77 10.70
N SER A 59 3.49 13.51 10.93
CA SER A 59 2.61 14.42 11.69
C SER A 59 2.90 14.36 13.18
N GLU A 60 2.29 15.26 13.95
CA GLU A 60 2.32 15.22 15.42
C GLU A 60 1.70 13.94 15.97
N ASP A 61 0.64 13.42 15.33
CA ASP A 61 -0.02 12.16 15.64
C ASP A 61 0.79 10.92 15.23
N GLY A 62 1.90 11.11 14.50
CA GLY A 62 2.79 10.05 14.07
C GLY A 62 2.48 9.47 12.69
N ASP A 63 1.50 10.01 11.96
CA ASP A 63 1.19 9.55 10.60
C ASP A 63 2.23 10.04 9.58
N GLY A 64 2.45 9.28 8.51
CA GLY A 64 3.25 9.71 7.37
C GLY A 64 2.51 10.72 6.51
N ILE A 65 3.13 11.84 6.16
CA ILE A 65 2.58 12.86 5.28
C ILE A 65 3.40 12.88 3.99
N PHE A 66 2.82 12.36 2.91
CA PHE A 66 3.35 12.49 1.56
C PHE A 66 2.63 13.62 0.84
N GLN A 67 3.34 14.70 0.51
CA GLN A 67 2.75 15.87 -0.10
C GLN A 67 3.71 16.57 -1.05
N GLY A 68 3.17 17.39 -1.96
CA GLY A 68 3.98 18.10 -2.91
C GLY A 68 3.18 18.77 -4.03
N TYR A 69 3.86 19.00 -5.12
CA TYR A 69 3.32 19.55 -6.35
C TYR A 69 3.79 18.74 -7.55
N VAL A 70 2.84 18.24 -8.32
CA VAL A 70 3.10 17.61 -9.61
C VAL A 70 3.06 18.66 -10.70
N SER A 71 4.11 18.75 -11.51
CA SER A 71 4.17 19.55 -12.72
C SER A 71 4.28 18.65 -13.95
N THR A 72 3.55 18.98 -14.99
CA THR A 72 3.65 18.30 -16.30
C THR A 72 4.67 18.91 -17.24
N GLU A 73 5.37 19.95 -16.80
CA GLU A 73 6.43 20.59 -17.57
C GLU A 73 7.62 19.65 -17.76
N ASN A 74 8.37 19.88 -18.84
CA ASN A 74 9.60 19.14 -19.17
C ASN A 74 9.42 17.61 -19.24
N ASN A 75 8.25 17.15 -19.71
CA ASN A 75 7.86 15.73 -19.71
C ASN A 75 7.79 15.09 -18.31
N GLY A 76 7.62 15.90 -17.27
CA GLY A 76 7.33 15.49 -15.91
C GLY A 76 5.92 14.95 -15.75
N GLY A 77 5.45 14.86 -14.55
CA GLY A 77 4.05 14.54 -14.25
C GLY A 77 3.84 13.50 -13.16
N PHE A 78 4.83 13.27 -12.28
CA PHE A 78 4.61 12.43 -11.11
C PHE A 78 5.50 12.78 -9.92
N CYS A 79 4.98 12.45 -8.73
CA CYS A 79 5.75 12.31 -7.51
C CYS A 79 5.54 10.91 -6.94
N SER A 80 6.56 10.32 -6.35
CA SER A 80 6.43 9.05 -5.66
C SER A 80 7.29 8.96 -4.41
N ILE A 81 6.81 8.17 -3.43
CA ILE A 81 7.59 7.68 -2.31
C ILE A 81 7.67 6.16 -2.39
N ARG A 82 8.83 5.61 -2.07
CA ARG A 82 9.11 4.18 -2.14
C ARG A 82 9.69 3.68 -0.84
N HIS A 83 9.24 2.52 -0.41
CA HIS A 83 9.76 1.83 0.75
C HIS A 83 10.41 0.51 0.33
N SER A 84 11.72 0.41 0.61
CA SER A 84 12.45 -0.83 0.39
C SER A 84 12.22 -1.77 1.56
N LEU A 85 11.90 -3.00 1.26
CA LEU A 85 11.70 -4.09 2.21
C LEU A 85 12.81 -5.12 2.06
N SER A 86 13.22 -5.76 3.16
CA SER A 86 13.70 -7.13 3.04
C SER A 86 12.54 -7.96 2.48
N ARG A 87 12.84 -9.03 1.74
CA ARG A 87 11.82 -9.85 1.07
C ARG A 87 10.62 -10.13 1.97
N LYS A 88 9.45 -9.56 1.60
CA LYS A 88 8.21 -9.74 2.33
C LYS A 88 7.41 -10.88 1.72
N TYR A 89 7.37 -12.01 2.42
CA TYR A 89 6.59 -13.16 1.99
C TYR A 89 5.09 -12.93 2.24
N ILE A 90 4.28 -13.35 1.30
CA ILE A 90 2.82 -13.15 1.31
C ILE A 90 2.14 -14.26 2.14
N GLY A 91 2.66 -15.50 2.07
CA GLY A 91 2.02 -16.64 2.72
C GLY A 91 0.61 -16.87 2.17
N ASN A 92 -0.35 -16.96 3.07
CA ASN A 92 -1.78 -17.12 2.72
C ASN A 92 -2.51 -15.80 2.53
N ASN A 93 -1.85 -14.67 2.80
CA ASN A 93 -2.45 -13.34 2.66
C ASN A 93 -2.66 -12.99 1.19
N LYS A 94 -3.70 -12.20 0.90
CA LYS A 94 -4.10 -11.91 -0.48
C LYS A 94 -4.41 -10.44 -0.72
N VAL A 95 -4.46 -9.64 0.34
CA VAL A 95 -4.95 -8.25 0.30
C VAL A 95 -3.95 -7.34 1.00
N LEU A 96 -3.55 -6.25 0.33
CA LEU A 96 -2.93 -5.10 0.97
C LEU A 96 -4.04 -4.17 1.47
N LYS A 97 -3.99 -3.84 2.76
CA LYS A 97 -4.92 -2.88 3.37
C LYS A 97 -4.18 -1.61 3.76
N LEU A 98 -4.70 -0.48 3.32
CA LEU A 98 -4.14 0.85 3.55
C LEU A 98 -5.07 1.62 4.50
N LYS A 99 -4.58 2.11 5.64
CA LYS A 99 -5.28 3.12 6.41
C LYS A 99 -4.71 4.48 6.05
N ILE A 100 -5.49 5.29 5.35
CA ILE A 100 -5.05 6.55 4.74
C ILE A 100 -6.11 7.64 4.85
N LYS A 101 -5.66 8.88 4.63
CA LYS A 101 -6.50 10.05 4.36
C LYS A 101 -5.89 10.79 3.19
N GLY A 102 -6.58 10.82 2.05
CA GLY A 102 -6.15 11.55 0.87
C GLY A 102 -6.76 12.95 0.78
N ASP A 103 -6.76 13.49 -0.41
CA ASP A 103 -7.25 14.83 -0.72
C ASP A 103 -8.28 14.83 -1.87
N GLY A 104 -8.96 13.71 -2.07
CA GLY A 104 -9.97 13.53 -3.13
C GLY A 104 -9.36 13.20 -4.51
N LYS A 105 -8.07 12.92 -4.58
CA LYS A 105 -7.37 12.58 -5.83
C LYS A 105 -7.13 11.10 -5.96
N ASP A 106 -6.76 10.71 -7.18
CA ASP A 106 -6.33 9.35 -7.50
C ASP A 106 -4.85 9.18 -7.18
N TYR A 107 -4.51 8.06 -6.55
CA TYR A 107 -3.16 7.62 -6.24
C TYR A 107 -2.93 6.21 -6.76
N GLN A 108 -1.69 5.84 -6.99
CA GLN A 108 -1.30 4.48 -7.32
C GLN A 108 -0.59 3.85 -6.13
N LEU A 109 -1.00 2.63 -5.77
CA LEU A 109 -0.17 1.71 -5.01
C LEU A 109 0.64 0.88 -6.00
N ARG A 110 1.92 0.72 -5.70
CA ARG A 110 2.87 -0.01 -6.55
C ARG A 110 3.67 -0.99 -5.71
N ILE A 111 3.92 -2.17 -6.22
CA ILE A 111 4.83 -3.14 -5.61
C ILE A 111 5.80 -3.69 -6.67
N LYS A 112 6.97 -4.12 -6.21
CA LYS A 112 7.90 -4.90 -7.02
C LYS A 112 8.18 -6.24 -6.34
N ALA A 113 8.11 -7.32 -7.09
CA ALA A 113 8.51 -8.64 -6.59
C ALA A 113 10.02 -8.64 -6.30
N ASP A 114 10.83 -8.30 -7.28
CA ASP A 114 12.26 -8.00 -7.11
C ASP A 114 12.45 -6.49 -7.27
N ARG A 115 13.19 -5.86 -6.34
CA ARG A 115 13.46 -4.40 -6.39
C ARG A 115 14.20 -3.97 -7.65
N ASN A 116 14.90 -4.89 -8.31
CA ASN A 116 15.64 -4.63 -9.55
C ASN A 116 14.77 -4.76 -10.81
N ASP A 117 13.52 -5.20 -10.66
CA ASP A 117 12.59 -5.23 -11.80
C ASP A 117 12.46 -3.83 -12.42
N TYR A 118 12.49 -3.75 -13.75
CA TYR A 118 12.32 -2.47 -14.46
C TYR A 118 10.89 -1.95 -14.41
N PHE A 119 9.92 -2.79 -14.07
CA PHE A 119 8.50 -2.49 -13.97
C PHE A 119 7.97 -2.63 -12.54
N SER A 120 6.74 -2.19 -12.31
CA SER A 120 6.02 -2.41 -11.06
C SER A 120 4.64 -3.00 -11.34
N TYR A 121 4.11 -3.76 -10.40
CA TYR A 121 2.69 -4.08 -10.36
C TYR A 121 1.96 -2.92 -9.70
N ILE A 122 0.88 -2.45 -10.32
CA ILE A 122 0.18 -1.24 -9.89
C ILE A 122 -1.32 -1.44 -9.79
N VAL A 123 -1.95 -0.65 -8.94
CA VAL A 123 -3.37 -0.41 -8.93
C VAL A 123 -3.61 1.07 -8.63
N THR A 124 -4.61 1.66 -9.25
CA THR A 124 -5.04 3.03 -8.96
C THR A 124 -6.23 2.99 -8.00
N PHE A 125 -6.19 3.79 -6.96
CA PHE A 125 -7.27 3.95 -6.01
C PHE A 125 -7.63 5.42 -5.85
N LYS A 126 -8.92 5.67 -5.54
CA LYS A 126 -9.44 7.02 -5.27
C LYS A 126 -9.43 7.29 -3.78
N THR A 127 -9.29 8.54 -3.43
CA THR A 127 -9.41 8.99 -2.04
C THR A 127 -10.59 9.96 -1.89
N THR A 128 -11.13 10.04 -0.66
CA THR A 128 -12.33 10.86 -0.38
C THR A 128 -12.03 12.16 0.35
N GLY A 129 -10.86 12.30 0.94
CA GLY A 129 -10.53 13.40 1.85
C GLY A 129 -10.77 13.09 3.33
N GLU A 130 -11.35 11.94 3.62
CA GLU A 130 -11.55 11.42 4.98
C GLU A 130 -10.62 10.25 5.27
N TRP A 131 -10.55 9.84 6.55
CA TRP A 131 -9.88 8.60 6.90
C TRP A 131 -10.64 7.40 6.36
N GLU A 132 -9.95 6.55 5.63
CA GLU A 132 -10.53 5.37 5.01
C GLU A 132 -9.57 4.18 5.04
N GLU A 133 -10.11 2.98 5.00
CA GLU A 133 -9.37 1.75 4.80
C GLU A 133 -9.63 1.26 3.37
N ILE A 134 -8.57 1.19 2.58
CA ILE A 134 -8.64 0.71 1.18
C ILE A 134 -8.04 -0.67 1.11
N GLU A 135 -8.82 -1.61 0.60
CA GLU A 135 -8.41 -2.99 0.36
C GLU A 135 -8.00 -3.16 -1.10
N ILE A 136 -6.80 -3.69 -1.32
CA ILE A 136 -6.23 -3.92 -2.64
C ILE A 136 -5.87 -5.40 -2.77
N PRO A 137 -6.69 -6.19 -3.49
CA PRO A 137 -6.34 -7.56 -3.79
C PRO A 137 -5.08 -7.64 -4.64
N LEU A 138 -4.07 -8.36 -4.18
CA LEU A 138 -2.79 -8.49 -4.89
C LEU A 138 -2.94 -8.97 -6.33
N LYS A 139 -3.89 -9.89 -6.59
CA LYS A 139 -4.20 -10.41 -7.92
C LYS A 139 -4.73 -9.38 -8.91
N GLU A 140 -5.19 -8.22 -8.43
CA GLU A 140 -5.69 -7.13 -9.27
C GLU A 140 -4.58 -6.16 -9.69
N MET A 141 -3.41 -6.26 -9.06
CA MET A 141 -2.26 -5.43 -9.40
C MET A 141 -1.65 -5.91 -10.72
N TYR A 142 -1.67 -5.06 -11.73
CA TYR A 142 -1.21 -5.34 -13.08
C TYR A 142 0.17 -4.74 -13.35
N PRO A 143 1.00 -5.38 -14.21
CA PRO A 143 2.36 -4.91 -14.49
C PRO A 143 2.34 -3.67 -15.38
N SER A 144 3.13 -2.65 -14.99
CA SER A 144 3.23 -1.38 -15.72
C SER A 144 4.64 -0.82 -15.68
N PHE A 145 5.05 -0.23 -16.80
CA PHE A 145 6.32 0.49 -16.94
C PHE A 145 6.11 1.82 -17.65
N ARG A 146 6.51 2.92 -17.04
CA ARG A 146 6.39 4.28 -17.59
C ARG A 146 4.97 4.60 -18.11
N GLY A 147 3.96 4.25 -17.31
CA GLY A 147 2.54 4.49 -17.64
C GLY A 147 1.95 3.54 -18.70
N ARG A 148 2.69 2.55 -19.19
CA ARG A 148 2.22 1.54 -20.15
C ARG A 148 1.96 0.22 -19.43
N VAL A 149 0.79 -0.36 -19.65
CA VAL A 149 0.47 -1.72 -19.21
C VAL A 149 1.28 -2.71 -20.03
N LEU A 150 1.90 -3.67 -19.37
CA LEU A 150 2.69 -4.72 -20.01
C LEU A 150 1.81 -5.95 -20.29
N ASN A 151 2.13 -6.65 -21.37
CA ASN A 151 1.47 -7.92 -21.69
C ASN A 151 2.08 -9.07 -20.85
N MET A 152 1.83 -9.05 -19.57
CA MET A 152 2.29 -10.01 -18.57
C MET A 152 1.14 -10.29 -17.59
N GLN A 153 1.25 -11.38 -16.85
CA GLN A 153 0.27 -11.71 -15.81
C GLN A 153 0.26 -10.66 -14.69
N ASN A 154 -0.89 -10.47 -14.08
CA ASN A 154 -1.02 -9.73 -12.82
C ASN A 154 -0.16 -10.38 -11.75
N PHE A 155 0.02 -9.67 -10.64
CA PHE A 155 0.85 -10.13 -9.54
C PHE A 155 0.39 -11.51 -9.02
N ASN A 156 1.32 -12.48 -9.05
CA ASN A 156 1.13 -13.83 -8.55
C ASN A 156 2.38 -14.40 -7.84
N ASN A 157 3.32 -13.52 -7.49
CA ASN A 157 4.53 -13.91 -6.77
C ASN A 157 4.23 -14.22 -5.31
N ASN A 158 5.12 -14.96 -4.66
CA ASN A 158 4.99 -15.32 -3.24
C ASN A 158 5.59 -14.27 -2.29
N TYR A 159 6.19 -13.20 -2.81
CA TYR A 159 6.82 -12.13 -2.05
C TYR A 159 6.92 -10.85 -2.87
N PHE A 160 7.23 -9.74 -2.19
CA PHE A 160 7.64 -8.47 -2.79
C PHE A 160 8.73 -7.80 -1.94
N GLU A 161 9.51 -6.91 -2.56
CA GLU A 161 10.68 -6.25 -1.95
C GLU A 161 10.59 -4.71 -1.97
N GLU A 162 9.59 -4.15 -2.64
CA GLU A 162 9.33 -2.70 -2.64
C GLU A 162 7.83 -2.45 -2.64
N ILE A 163 7.41 -1.44 -1.89
CA ILE A 163 6.08 -0.85 -1.97
C ILE A 163 6.20 0.65 -2.17
N ALA A 164 5.33 1.25 -2.97
CA ALA A 164 5.40 2.66 -3.28
C ALA A 164 4.01 3.28 -3.47
N PHE A 165 3.92 4.57 -3.17
CA PHE A 165 2.80 5.42 -3.56
C PHE A 165 3.26 6.38 -4.66
N LEU A 166 2.39 6.61 -5.63
CA LEU A 166 2.64 7.54 -6.72
C LEU A 166 1.38 8.36 -6.99
N VAL A 167 1.57 9.64 -7.25
CA VAL A 167 0.57 10.55 -7.81
C VAL A 167 1.04 11.05 -9.16
N GLY A 168 0.17 10.96 -10.17
CA GLY A 168 0.51 11.35 -11.54
C GLY A 168 -0.73 11.37 -12.43
N ASN A 169 -1.60 12.36 -12.21
CA ASN A 169 -2.92 12.47 -12.82
C ASN A 169 -2.91 13.26 -14.14
N LYS A 170 -1.73 13.40 -14.78
CA LYS A 170 -1.52 14.11 -16.05
C LYS A 170 -1.94 15.59 -16.02
N LYS A 171 -1.80 16.25 -14.89
CA LYS A 171 -2.11 17.66 -14.69
C LYS A 171 -1.22 18.24 -13.60
N ASN A 172 -1.07 19.56 -13.63
CA ASN A 172 -0.41 20.31 -12.57
C ASN A 172 -1.32 20.34 -11.34
N GLU A 173 -0.85 19.85 -10.20
CA GLU A 173 -1.65 19.82 -8.99
C GLU A 173 -0.80 19.72 -7.71
N LYS A 174 -1.26 20.38 -6.65
CA LYS A 174 -0.81 20.09 -5.29
C LYS A 174 -1.49 18.82 -4.82
N PHE A 175 -0.81 18.04 -4.00
CA PHE A 175 -1.38 16.82 -3.43
C PHE A 175 -0.95 16.62 -1.98
N LYS A 176 -1.76 15.85 -1.25
CA LYS A 176 -1.47 15.41 0.12
C LYS A 176 -2.13 14.08 0.40
N LEU A 177 -1.31 13.09 0.74
CA LEU A 177 -1.72 11.77 1.19
C LEU A 177 -1.16 11.53 2.60
N ILE A 178 -2.03 11.27 3.56
CA ILE A 178 -1.65 10.91 4.93
C ILE A 178 -1.78 9.40 5.04
N ILE A 179 -0.75 8.74 5.57
CA ILE A 179 -0.66 7.29 5.65
C ILE A 179 -0.42 6.90 7.11
N ASN A 180 -1.36 6.16 7.70
CA ASN A 180 -1.22 5.64 9.05
C ASN A 180 -0.48 4.30 9.04
N ARG A 181 -1.00 3.31 8.30
CA ARG A 181 -0.40 1.97 8.21
C ARG A 181 -0.71 1.27 6.89
N ILE A 182 0.13 0.30 6.60
CA ILE A 182 0.00 -0.62 5.48
C ILE A 182 0.12 -2.03 6.07
N THR A 183 -0.88 -2.88 5.82
CA THR A 183 -0.89 -4.26 6.30
C THR A 183 -1.14 -5.24 5.16
N LEU A 184 -0.79 -6.48 5.38
CA LEU A 184 -1.01 -7.59 4.48
C LEU A 184 -1.91 -8.62 5.18
N GLU A 185 -3.04 -8.96 4.58
CA GLU A 185 -4.08 -9.85 5.13
C GLU A 185 -4.47 -10.96 4.17
#